data_4f14d5e3229fd66565eff47f4cf51c28
#
_entry.id   4f14d5e3229fd66565eff47f4cf51c28
#
_cell.length_a   1.000
_cell.length_b   1.000
_cell.length_c   1.000
_cell.angle_alpha   90.00
_cell.angle_beta   90.00
_cell.angle_gamma   90.00
#
_symmetry.space_group_name_H-M   'P 1'
#
loop_
_entity.id
_entity.type
_entity.pdbx_description
1 polymer ?
#
loop_
_entity_poly.entity_id
_entity_poly.type
_entity_poly.pdbx_seq_one_letter_code
_entity_poly.pdbx_strand_id
1 'polypeptide(L)'
;MNIRTKLIAFALLIFSVTSFAQIKIGDTIPSIELQNSKNVKVNINEFKGKYVLIDFWASWCGPCRVGNKKLVQMHTDLDSSKIEIIGISIDIDATKWHKAIEKDKISFLQLIDPKGFDAKTALIFGVEELPSKFLFDSKGIL
;
A
#
# COMPACT_ATOMS: atom_id res chain seq x y z
N MET A 1 -38.72 18.10 26.87
CA MET A 1 -37.31 18.20 26.47
C MET A 1 -37.16 19.43 25.60
N ASN A 2 -36.42 20.44 26.06
CA ASN A 2 -36.28 21.73 25.40
C ASN A 2 -35.52 21.64 24.08
N ILE A 3 -35.84 22.55 23.14
CA ILE A 3 -35.26 22.59 21.77
C ILE A 3 -33.72 22.65 21.83
N ARG A 4 -33.14 23.29 22.84
CA ARG A 4 -31.71 23.36 23.08
C ARG A 4 -31.10 21.99 23.41
N THR A 5 -31.80 21.14 24.17
CA THR A 5 -31.36 19.78 24.50
C THR A 5 -31.41 18.85 23.29
N LYS A 6 -32.38 19.04 22.39
CA LYS A 6 -32.50 18.31 21.13
C LYS A 6 -31.40 18.70 20.16
N LEU A 7 -31.01 19.98 20.11
CA LEU A 7 -29.91 20.47 19.27
C LEU A 7 -28.55 19.96 19.75
N ILE A 8 -28.32 19.87 21.06
CA ILE A 8 -27.09 19.32 21.63
C ILE A 8 -27.00 17.80 21.40
N ALA A 9 -28.11 17.06 21.54
CA ALA A 9 -28.15 15.62 21.24
C ALA A 9 -27.93 15.34 19.72
N PHE A 10 -28.41 16.20 18.83
CA PHE A 10 -28.18 16.09 17.40
C PHE A 10 -26.73 16.43 17.00
N ALA A 11 -26.10 17.40 17.66
CA ALA A 11 -24.70 17.76 17.42
C ALA A 11 -23.72 16.66 17.86
N LEU A 12 -24.06 15.88 18.90
CA LEU A 12 -23.24 14.74 19.36
C LEU A 12 -23.29 13.51 18.46
N LEU A 13 -24.32 13.40 17.60
CA LEU A 13 -24.49 12.26 16.68
C LEU A 13 -23.68 12.38 15.38
N ILE A 14 -23.08 13.54 15.08
CA ILE A 14 -22.41 13.79 13.79
C ILE A 14 -20.88 13.50 13.85
N PHE A 15 -20.32 13.20 15.00
CA PHE A 15 -18.90 12.89 15.14
C PHE A 15 -18.64 11.38 15.14
N SER A 16 -19.11 10.68 14.09
CA SER A 16 -18.58 9.37 13.76
C SER A 16 -17.25 9.57 13.05
N VAL A 17 -16.18 9.75 13.82
CA VAL A 17 -14.81 9.67 13.26
C VAL A 17 -14.61 8.23 12.84
N THR A 18 -14.64 7.98 11.54
CA THR A 18 -14.18 6.70 10.96
C THR A 18 -12.67 6.62 11.18
N SER A 19 -12.27 6.18 12.36
CA SER A 19 -10.86 5.83 12.63
C SER A 19 -10.58 4.55 11.86
N PHE A 20 -9.84 4.65 10.76
CA PHE A 20 -9.24 3.46 10.15
C PHE A 20 -8.20 2.92 11.12
N ALA A 21 -8.40 1.69 11.59
CA ALA A 21 -7.37 1.02 12.37
C ALA A 21 -6.17 0.77 11.45
N GLN A 22 -5.02 1.39 11.77
CA GLN A 22 -3.77 1.16 11.07
C GLN A 22 -3.23 -0.23 11.39
N ILE A 23 -2.60 -0.86 10.39
CA ILE A 23 -1.94 -2.15 10.56
C ILE A 23 -0.77 -2.04 11.53
N LYS A 24 -0.58 -3.06 12.35
CA LYS A 24 0.50 -3.17 13.33
C LYS A 24 1.09 -4.58 13.35
N ILE A 25 2.24 -4.73 13.98
CA ILE A 25 2.92 -6.02 14.14
C ILE A 25 1.96 -7.03 14.77
N GLY A 26 1.87 -8.20 14.15
CA GLY A 26 0.95 -9.27 14.53
C GLY A 26 -0.36 -9.28 13.75
N ASP A 27 -0.69 -8.22 13.01
CA ASP A 27 -1.88 -8.19 12.16
C ASP A 27 -1.65 -8.99 10.87
N THR A 28 -2.75 -9.49 10.30
CA THR A 28 -2.72 -10.20 9.03
C THR A 28 -2.72 -9.23 7.85
N ILE A 29 -2.08 -9.65 6.75
CA ILE A 29 -2.12 -8.92 5.48
C ILE A 29 -3.58 -8.63 5.09
N PRO A 30 -3.94 -7.36 4.85
CA PRO A 30 -5.32 -6.98 4.56
C PRO A 30 -5.75 -7.46 3.16
N SER A 31 -7.05 -7.70 2.99
CA SER A 31 -7.64 -7.92 1.66
C SER A 31 -7.87 -6.58 0.97
N ILE A 32 -6.97 -6.22 0.07
CA ILE A 32 -7.05 -4.98 -0.71
C ILE A 32 -6.83 -5.31 -2.18
N GLU A 33 -7.76 -4.89 -3.02
CA GLU A 33 -7.70 -5.03 -4.46
C GLU A 33 -7.21 -3.72 -5.10
N LEU A 34 -6.15 -3.81 -5.91
CA LEU A 34 -5.57 -2.70 -6.66
C LEU A 34 -5.34 -3.11 -8.12
N GLN A 35 -5.14 -2.13 -8.99
CA GLN A 35 -4.74 -2.38 -10.38
C GLN A 35 -3.23 -2.50 -10.50
N ASN A 36 -2.79 -3.47 -11.31
CA ASN A 36 -1.40 -3.59 -11.69
C ASN A 36 -1.07 -2.74 -12.95
N SER A 37 0.19 -2.74 -13.36
CA SER A 37 0.66 -1.99 -14.54
C SER A 37 0.04 -2.42 -15.88
N LYS A 38 -0.71 -3.52 -15.89
CA LYS A 38 -1.48 -4.02 -17.07
C LYS A 38 -2.99 -3.81 -16.91
N ASN A 39 -3.43 -2.98 -15.95
CA ASN A 39 -4.83 -2.72 -15.59
C ASN A 39 -5.60 -3.97 -15.13
N VAL A 40 -4.90 -4.99 -14.63
CA VAL A 40 -5.51 -6.17 -14.01
C VAL A 40 -5.65 -5.96 -12.52
N LYS A 41 -6.81 -6.31 -11.97
CA LYS A 41 -7.06 -6.28 -10.54
C LYS A 41 -6.34 -7.41 -9.82
N VAL A 42 -5.64 -7.09 -8.75
CA VAL A 42 -4.85 -8.01 -7.93
C VAL A 42 -5.16 -7.74 -6.46
N ASN A 43 -5.47 -8.78 -5.71
CA ASN A 43 -5.65 -8.66 -4.26
C ASN A 43 -4.34 -9.04 -3.55
N ILE A 44 -3.82 -8.15 -2.72
CA ILE A 44 -2.52 -8.38 -2.06
C ILE A 44 -2.52 -9.60 -1.12
N ASN A 45 -3.68 -10.05 -0.63
CA ASN A 45 -3.75 -11.22 0.23
C ASN A 45 -3.70 -12.57 -0.52
N GLU A 46 -3.73 -12.55 -1.85
CA GLU A 46 -3.57 -13.77 -2.68
C GLU A 46 -2.19 -14.41 -2.49
N PHE A 47 -1.20 -13.63 -2.08
CA PHE A 47 0.17 -14.08 -1.90
C PHE A 47 0.47 -14.73 -0.55
N LYS A 48 -0.55 -14.96 0.30
CA LYS A 48 -0.40 -15.79 1.50
C LYS A 48 0.15 -17.18 1.13
N GLY A 49 1.05 -17.68 1.95
CA GLY A 49 1.81 -18.90 1.67
C GLY A 49 3.27 -18.63 1.32
N LYS A 50 3.58 -17.37 0.98
CA LYS A 50 4.94 -16.87 0.78
C LYS A 50 5.22 -15.73 1.77
N TYR A 51 6.48 -15.39 1.96
CA TYR A 51 6.83 -14.08 2.49
C TYR A 51 6.40 -13.00 1.51
N VAL A 52 5.83 -11.91 1.98
CA VAL A 52 5.36 -10.80 1.12
C VAL A 52 6.02 -9.52 1.59
N LEU A 53 6.87 -8.95 0.74
CA LEU A 53 7.46 -7.64 0.96
C LEU A 53 6.67 -6.59 0.20
N ILE A 54 5.97 -5.71 0.92
CA ILE A 54 5.27 -4.57 0.35
C ILE A 54 6.16 -3.34 0.49
N ASP A 55 6.40 -2.64 -0.63
CA ASP A 55 7.15 -1.39 -0.69
C ASP A 55 6.26 -0.27 -1.21
N PHE A 56 5.94 0.70 -0.35
CA PHE A 56 5.24 1.92 -0.74
C PHE A 56 6.24 2.92 -1.33
N TRP A 57 5.91 3.42 -2.52
CA TRP A 57 6.77 4.32 -3.27
C TRP A 57 6.00 5.28 -4.15
N ALA A 58 6.71 6.17 -4.83
CA ALA A 58 6.17 7.02 -5.90
C ALA A 58 7.27 7.39 -6.90
N SER A 59 6.87 7.72 -8.12
CA SER A 59 7.79 8.10 -9.21
C SER A 59 8.63 9.34 -8.91
N TRP A 60 8.10 10.23 -8.09
CA TRP A 60 8.74 11.48 -7.66
C TRP A 60 9.62 11.32 -6.41
N CYS A 61 9.61 10.14 -5.77
CA CYS A 61 10.40 9.86 -4.58
C CYS A 61 11.83 9.41 -4.97
N GLY A 62 12.80 10.27 -4.84
CA GLY A 62 14.21 9.98 -5.18
C GLY A 62 14.78 8.77 -4.43
N PRO A 63 14.71 8.69 -3.10
CA PRO A 63 15.16 7.52 -2.33
C PRO A 63 14.46 6.23 -2.72
N CYS A 64 13.15 6.28 -3.07
CA CYS A 64 12.41 5.11 -3.55
C CYS A 64 13.01 4.58 -4.86
N ARG A 65 13.34 5.49 -5.79
CA ARG A 65 13.91 5.14 -7.10
C ARG A 65 15.29 4.46 -6.95
N VAL A 66 16.07 4.88 -5.98
CA VAL A 66 17.34 4.21 -5.63
C VAL A 66 17.07 2.83 -5.00
N GLY A 67 16.09 2.74 -4.11
CA GLY A 67 15.68 1.49 -3.47
C GLY A 67 15.15 0.46 -4.46
N ASN A 68 14.37 0.89 -5.46
CA ASN A 68 13.81 0.02 -6.50
C ASN A 68 14.89 -0.78 -7.24
N LYS A 69 16.06 -0.18 -7.50
CA LYS A 69 17.18 -0.90 -8.14
C LYS A 69 17.67 -2.08 -7.30
N LYS A 70 17.70 -1.92 -5.97
CA LYS A 70 18.06 -3.00 -5.04
C LYS A 70 16.97 -4.08 -5.00
N LEU A 71 15.68 -3.67 -5.01
CA LEU A 71 14.56 -4.61 -5.05
C LEU A 71 14.53 -5.40 -6.36
N VAL A 72 14.88 -4.80 -7.51
CA VAL A 72 15.02 -5.51 -8.79
C VAL A 72 16.09 -6.60 -8.69
N GLN A 73 17.26 -6.29 -8.11
CA GLN A 73 18.30 -7.27 -7.89
C GLN A 73 17.83 -8.39 -6.95
N MET A 74 17.22 -8.03 -5.83
CA MET A 74 16.65 -9.02 -4.90
C MET A 74 15.61 -9.92 -5.56
N HIS A 75 14.72 -9.35 -6.36
CA HIS A 75 13.69 -10.12 -7.09
C HIS A 75 14.31 -11.15 -8.06
N THR A 76 15.48 -10.83 -8.64
CA THR A 76 16.20 -11.75 -9.51
C THR A 76 16.88 -12.87 -8.73
N ASP A 77 17.41 -12.55 -7.54
CA ASP A 77 18.23 -13.47 -6.74
C ASP A 77 17.40 -14.37 -5.81
N LEU A 78 16.18 -13.94 -5.45
CA LEU A 78 15.33 -14.66 -4.52
C LEU A 78 14.43 -15.69 -5.22
N ASP A 79 14.11 -16.75 -4.47
CA ASP A 79 13.20 -17.79 -4.93
C ASP A 79 11.75 -17.27 -4.90
N SER A 80 11.19 -17.00 -6.08
CA SER A 80 9.82 -16.49 -6.24
C SER A 80 8.73 -17.45 -5.73
N SER A 81 9.07 -18.72 -5.46
CA SER A 81 8.14 -19.64 -4.79
C SER A 81 8.00 -19.37 -3.30
N LYS A 82 8.96 -18.67 -2.69
CA LYS A 82 9.04 -18.41 -1.24
C LYS A 82 8.77 -16.98 -0.85
N ILE A 83 9.05 -16.03 -1.74
CA ILE A 83 8.87 -14.60 -1.48
C ILE A 83 8.26 -13.89 -2.67
N GLU A 84 7.33 -12.98 -2.41
CA GLU A 84 6.76 -12.05 -3.37
C GLU A 84 7.16 -10.63 -2.98
N ILE A 85 7.56 -9.82 -3.96
CA ILE A 85 7.82 -8.39 -3.78
C ILE A 85 6.73 -7.61 -4.50
N ILE A 86 6.07 -6.72 -3.79
CA ILE A 86 4.95 -5.91 -4.30
C ILE A 86 5.28 -4.43 -4.08
N GLY A 87 5.43 -3.68 -5.17
CA GLY A 87 5.47 -2.22 -5.09
C GLY A 87 4.05 -1.65 -5.12
N ILE A 88 3.70 -0.84 -4.15
CA ILE A 88 2.44 -0.08 -4.16
C ILE A 88 2.78 1.38 -4.34
N SER A 89 2.47 1.91 -5.52
CA SER A 89 2.65 3.33 -5.81
C SER A 89 1.45 4.14 -5.32
N ILE A 90 1.76 5.29 -4.71
CA ILE A 90 0.78 6.33 -4.36
C ILE A 90 0.80 7.49 -5.36
N ASP A 91 1.39 7.32 -6.55
CA ASP A 91 1.34 8.33 -7.60
C ASP A 91 -0.11 8.69 -7.97
N ILE A 92 -0.39 9.98 -8.07
CA ILE A 92 -1.70 10.47 -8.57
C ILE A 92 -1.75 10.34 -10.10
N ASP A 93 -0.59 10.45 -10.76
CA ASP A 93 -0.44 10.37 -12.22
C ASP A 93 0.11 8.99 -12.63
N ALA A 94 -0.78 8.13 -13.09
CA ALA A 94 -0.41 6.79 -13.55
C ALA A 94 0.62 6.79 -14.70
N THR A 95 0.63 7.83 -15.54
CA THR A 95 1.59 7.95 -16.63
C THR A 95 3.02 8.12 -16.11
N LYS A 96 3.20 8.93 -15.06
CA LYS A 96 4.52 9.08 -14.41
C LYS A 96 4.96 7.79 -13.73
N TRP A 97 4.05 7.08 -13.10
CA TRP A 97 4.30 5.77 -12.51
C TRP A 97 4.78 4.77 -13.56
N HIS A 98 4.08 4.62 -14.69
CA HIS A 98 4.50 3.72 -15.78
C HIS A 98 5.89 4.07 -16.32
N LYS A 99 6.16 5.37 -16.57
CA LYS A 99 7.49 5.82 -17.03
C LYS A 99 8.59 5.49 -16.01
N ALA A 100 8.29 5.58 -14.72
CA ALA A 100 9.24 5.22 -13.67
C ALA A 100 9.52 3.73 -13.63
N ILE A 101 8.51 2.87 -13.77
CA ILE A 101 8.65 1.41 -13.87
C ILE A 101 9.58 1.05 -15.03
N GLU A 102 9.35 1.60 -16.21
CA GLU A 102 10.20 1.38 -17.39
C GLU A 102 11.64 1.84 -17.17
N LYS A 103 11.80 3.09 -16.72
CA LYS A 103 13.13 3.70 -16.54
C LYS A 103 13.98 2.95 -15.53
N ASP A 104 13.38 2.47 -14.43
CA ASP A 104 14.08 1.74 -13.38
C ASP A 104 14.13 0.24 -13.64
N LYS A 105 13.54 -0.23 -14.76
CA LYS A 105 13.46 -1.64 -15.16
C LYS A 105 12.88 -2.54 -14.04
N ILE A 106 11.80 -2.06 -13.40
CA ILE A 106 11.18 -2.77 -12.29
C ILE A 106 10.51 -4.05 -12.82
N SER A 107 10.97 -5.20 -12.32
CA SER A 107 10.55 -6.53 -12.78
C SER A 107 9.57 -7.24 -11.83
N PHE A 108 9.42 -6.75 -10.61
CA PHE A 108 8.48 -7.30 -9.63
C PHE A 108 7.10 -6.65 -9.73
N LEU A 109 6.09 -7.27 -9.10
CA LEU A 109 4.69 -6.83 -9.18
C LEU A 109 4.53 -5.36 -8.75
N GLN A 110 3.87 -4.60 -9.62
CA GLN A 110 3.58 -3.18 -9.38
C GLN A 110 2.09 -2.92 -9.34
N LEU A 111 1.62 -2.32 -8.27
CA LEU A 111 0.24 -1.90 -8.04
C LEU A 111 0.19 -0.39 -7.82
N ILE A 112 -0.98 0.21 -8.04
CA ILE A 112 -1.19 1.64 -7.84
C ILE A 112 -2.45 1.93 -7.05
N ASP A 113 -2.35 2.87 -6.08
CA ASP A 113 -3.48 3.50 -5.39
C ASP A 113 -3.36 5.03 -5.57
N PRO A 114 -4.06 5.63 -6.58
CA PRO A 114 -3.72 6.92 -7.14
C PRO A 114 -4.27 8.12 -6.35
N LYS A 115 -4.07 8.17 -5.04
CA LYS A 115 -4.54 9.26 -4.16
C LYS A 115 -3.46 9.85 -3.24
N GLY A 116 -2.19 9.64 -3.55
CA GLY A 116 -1.11 10.12 -2.70
C GLY A 116 -1.17 9.50 -1.30
N PHE A 117 -0.83 10.28 -0.28
CA PHE A 117 -0.93 9.84 1.11
C PHE A 117 -2.38 9.68 1.63
N ASP A 118 -3.38 10.17 0.90
CA ASP A 118 -4.81 9.94 1.17
C ASP A 118 -5.32 8.64 0.53
N ALA A 119 -4.45 7.88 -0.14
CA ALA A 119 -4.75 6.57 -0.67
C ALA A 119 -5.21 5.63 0.45
N LYS A 120 -6.25 4.84 0.19
CA LYS A 120 -6.80 3.90 1.18
C LYS A 120 -5.73 2.95 1.72
N THR A 121 -4.84 2.48 0.84
CA THR A 121 -3.73 1.62 1.23
C THR A 121 -2.75 2.33 2.15
N ALA A 122 -2.36 3.58 1.83
CA ALA A 122 -1.48 4.37 2.67
C ALA A 122 -2.07 4.58 4.06
N LEU A 123 -3.37 4.90 4.16
CA LEU A 123 -4.06 5.08 5.44
C LEU A 123 -4.12 3.79 6.26
N ILE A 124 -4.45 2.65 5.65
CA ILE A 124 -4.51 1.34 6.34
C ILE A 124 -3.12 0.93 6.86
N PHE A 125 -2.08 1.15 6.06
CA PHE A 125 -0.71 0.81 6.45
C PHE A 125 -0.02 1.87 7.32
N GLY A 126 -0.66 3.02 7.54
CA GLY A 126 -0.06 4.12 8.32
C GLY A 126 1.15 4.74 7.64
N VAL A 127 1.12 4.83 6.30
CA VAL A 127 2.21 5.39 5.50
C VAL A 127 2.14 6.91 5.52
N GLU A 128 3.08 7.55 6.18
CA GLU A 128 3.20 9.02 6.30
C GLU A 128 4.43 9.55 5.54
N GLU A 129 5.36 8.67 5.17
CA GLU A 129 6.57 8.99 4.42
C GLU A 129 6.95 7.87 3.46
N LEU A 130 7.80 8.16 2.46
CA LEU A 130 8.30 7.21 1.48
C LEU A 130 9.83 7.18 1.47
N PRO A 131 10.43 5.99 1.24
CA PRO A 131 9.80 4.67 1.11
C PRO A 131 9.36 4.08 2.44
N SER A 132 8.25 3.35 2.46
CA SER A 132 7.79 2.57 3.63
C SER A 132 7.63 1.10 3.26
N LYS A 133 8.16 0.19 4.09
CA LYS A 133 8.22 -1.24 3.81
C LYS A 133 7.58 -2.06 4.90
N PHE A 134 6.84 -3.10 4.48
CA PHE A 134 6.15 -4.05 5.35
C PHE A 134 6.47 -5.46 4.90
N LEU A 135 6.92 -6.31 5.82
CA LEU A 135 7.24 -7.70 5.54
C LEU A 135 6.27 -8.62 6.28
N PHE A 136 5.51 -9.39 5.52
CA PHE A 136 4.64 -10.43 6.05
C PHE A 136 5.30 -11.80 5.93
N ASP A 137 5.14 -12.63 6.95
CA ASP A 137 5.58 -14.02 6.91
C ASP A 137 4.69 -14.89 6.00
N SER A 138 5.02 -16.17 5.86
CA SER A 138 4.27 -17.11 5.03
C SER A 138 2.85 -17.39 5.55
N LYS A 139 2.54 -17.05 6.80
CA LYS A 139 1.19 -17.11 7.36
C LYS A 139 0.40 -15.83 7.07
N GLY A 140 1.05 -14.83 6.47
CA GLY A 140 0.49 -13.50 6.20
C GLY A 140 0.47 -12.59 7.43
N ILE A 141 1.36 -12.78 8.39
CA ILE A 141 1.47 -11.98 9.62
C ILE A 141 2.62 -10.97 9.47
N LEU A 142 2.34 -9.68 9.81
CA LEU A 142 3.28 -8.57 9.78
C LEU A 142 4.31 -8.69 10.91
#